data_d6915a4ed79f90cd83705de974747406
#
_entry.id   d6915a4ed79f90cd83705de974747406
#
_cell.length_a   1.000
_cell.length_b   1.000
_cell.length_c   1.000
_cell.angle_alpha   90.00
_cell.angle_beta   90.00
_cell.angle_gamma   90.00
#
_symmetry.space_group_name_H-M   'P 1'
#
loop_
_entity.id
_entity.type
_entity.pdbx_description
1 polymer ?
#
loop_
_entity_poly.entity_id
_entity_poly.type
_entity_poly.pdbx_seq_one_letter_code
_entity_poly.pdbx_strand_id
1 'polypeptide(L)'
;DIGPSAVPLLQEAEIEQPEMAERLVSVLEEIRGGKLEDELTQLAALPDGPMDLEQGAFLIARYAYPSLAVTSYTRQLDEMAQEVQDRIGPRASGEETIKTLNRYLFTEQGFKGNTKNYYELENSYLNCVIDRRTGIPISLSTVYLLVGKRLGLPVHGIGMPGHFLVKYESDRYKVFVDCFNGGALLTEKNCQRFLTEAGYGFDEKYLQQSPVRAILSRMIKNLLAIYAKLDDPLKKARLTKFIEILGCDNKEGGL
;
A
#
# COMPACT_ATOMS: atom_id res chain seq x y z
N ASP A 1 -0.53 30.51 -15.53
CA ASP A 1 -0.81 29.10 -15.19
C ASP A 1 -0.28 28.19 -16.31
N ILE A 2 0.74 27.41 -15.98
CA ILE A 2 1.32 26.42 -16.90
C ILE A 2 0.62 25.09 -16.63
N GLY A 3 -0.28 24.69 -17.54
CA GLY A 3 -1.07 23.46 -17.39
C GLY A 3 -0.30 22.18 -17.77
N PRO A 4 -0.88 20.98 -17.53
CA PRO A 4 -0.26 19.67 -17.80
C PRO A 4 0.20 19.46 -19.25
N SER A 5 -0.37 20.17 -20.20
CA SER A 5 0.02 20.14 -21.63
C SER A 5 1.43 20.69 -21.90
N ALA A 6 1.98 21.47 -20.96
CA ALA A 6 3.33 22.01 -21.08
C ALA A 6 4.43 21.03 -20.62
N VAL A 7 4.08 19.92 -19.97
CA VAL A 7 5.06 18.95 -19.42
C VAL A 7 6.06 18.45 -20.50
N PRO A 8 5.67 18.04 -21.70
CA PRO A 8 6.62 17.60 -22.73
C PRO A 8 7.61 18.69 -23.13
N LEU A 9 7.12 19.95 -23.32
CA LEU A 9 7.96 21.09 -23.70
C LEU A 9 8.96 21.45 -22.58
N LEU A 10 8.55 21.34 -21.32
CA LEU A 10 9.43 21.61 -20.18
C LEU A 10 10.51 20.54 -20.04
N GLN A 11 10.19 19.27 -20.32
CA GLN A 11 11.18 18.18 -20.32
C GLN A 11 12.21 18.34 -21.44
N GLU A 12 11.78 18.80 -22.64
CA GLU A 12 12.67 19.10 -23.74
C GLU A 12 13.60 20.28 -23.41
N ALA A 13 13.07 21.34 -22.80
CA ALA A 13 13.84 22.50 -22.36
C ALA A 13 14.86 22.17 -21.24
N GLU A 14 14.57 21.22 -20.37
CA GLU A 14 15.50 20.73 -19.33
C GLU A 14 16.78 20.13 -19.96
N ILE A 15 16.62 19.42 -21.08
CA ILE A 15 17.77 18.82 -21.80
C ILE A 15 18.61 19.89 -22.50
N GLU A 16 17.98 20.93 -23.06
CA GLU A 16 18.67 21.97 -23.87
C GLU A 16 19.29 23.09 -23.02
N GLN A 17 18.78 23.34 -21.81
CA GLN A 17 19.18 24.48 -20.97
C GLN A 17 19.47 24.07 -19.52
N PRO A 18 20.66 23.51 -19.23
CA PRO A 18 21.00 22.99 -17.89
C PRO A 18 20.93 24.03 -16.76
N GLU A 19 21.15 25.31 -17.07
CA GLU A 19 21.08 26.41 -16.08
C GLU A 19 19.65 26.66 -15.56
N MET A 20 18.64 26.21 -16.32
CA MET A 20 17.23 26.29 -15.95
C MET A 20 16.70 24.98 -15.37
N ALA A 21 17.50 23.92 -15.36
CA ALA A 21 17.07 22.57 -15.00
C ALA A 21 16.40 22.51 -13.62
N GLU A 22 16.98 23.12 -12.58
CA GLU A 22 16.39 23.10 -11.23
C GLU A 22 14.99 23.74 -11.17
N ARG A 23 14.81 24.88 -11.88
CA ARG A 23 13.50 25.54 -11.94
C ARG A 23 12.49 24.73 -12.72
N LEU A 24 12.91 24.10 -13.81
CA LEU A 24 12.06 23.24 -14.63
C LEU A 24 11.64 21.99 -13.87
N VAL A 25 12.56 21.35 -13.15
CA VAL A 25 12.24 20.21 -12.26
C VAL A 25 11.21 20.60 -11.24
N SER A 26 11.38 21.76 -10.55
CA SER A 26 10.42 22.25 -9.56
C SER A 26 9.02 22.47 -10.15
N VAL A 27 8.94 23.11 -11.33
CA VAL A 27 7.66 23.35 -12.04
C VAL A 27 7.01 22.04 -12.47
N LEU A 28 7.79 21.08 -12.98
CA LEU A 28 7.28 19.77 -13.36
C LEU A 28 6.75 18.98 -12.16
N GLU A 29 7.46 19.04 -11.03
CA GLU A 29 7.01 18.43 -9.78
C GLU A 29 5.72 19.06 -9.24
N GLU A 30 5.58 20.38 -9.38
CA GLU A 30 4.37 21.09 -8.96
C GLU A 30 3.17 20.71 -9.83
N ILE A 31 3.31 20.69 -11.17
CA ILE A 31 2.26 20.29 -12.11
C ILE A 31 1.83 18.84 -11.88
N ARG A 32 2.81 17.93 -11.75
CA ARG A 32 2.55 16.51 -11.48
C ARG A 32 1.88 16.31 -10.15
N GLY A 33 2.36 17.02 -9.13
CA GLY A 33 1.78 16.98 -7.79
C GLY A 33 0.32 17.45 -7.78
N GLY A 34 0.00 18.57 -8.44
CA GLY A 34 -1.37 19.06 -8.57
C GLY A 34 -2.30 18.04 -9.24
N LYS A 35 -1.86 17.41 -10.33
CA LYS A 35 -2.65 16.37 -10.99
C LYS A 35 -2.92 15.16 -10.08
N LEU A 36 -1.93 14.71 -9.30
CA LEU A 36 -2.12 13.61 -8.35
C LEU A 36 -3.05 13.99 -7.21
N GLU A 37 -3.02 15.25 -6.75
CA GLU A 37 -3.96 15.78 -5.76
C GLU A 37 -5.40 15.76 -6.28
N ASP A 38 -5.62 16.15 -7.53
CA ASP A 38 -6.94 16.10 -8.17
C ASP A 38 -7.45 14.65 -8.30
N GLU A 39 -6.60 13.73 -8.78
CA GLU A 39 -6.95 12.31 -8.88
C GLU A 39 -7.23 11.70 -7.50
N LEU A 40 -6.45 12.05 -6.48
CA LEU A 40 -6.66 11.59 -5.10
C LEU A 40 -7.94 12.19 -4.49
N THR A 41 -8.24 13.46 -4.80
CA THR A 41 -9.47 14.14 -4.37
C THR A 41 -10.70 13.46 -4.95
N GLN A 42 -10.66 13.09 -6.23
CA GLN A 42 -11.74 12.33 -6.88
C GLN A 42 -11.92 10.96 -6.22
N LEU A 43 -10.83 10.25 -5.93
CA LEU A 43 -10.87 8.96 -5.21
C LEU A 43 -11.43 9.15 -3.79
N ALA A 44 -10.99 10.19 -3.09
CA ALA A 44 -11.40 10.50 -1.72
C ALA A 44 -12.86 10.97 -1.61
N ALA A 45 -13.46 11.44 -2.68
CA ALA A 45 -14.89 11.78 -2.73
C ALA A 45 -15.79 10.54 -2.71
N LEU A 46 -15.26 9.36 -3.02
CA LEU A 46 -15.99 8.11 -2.96
C LEU A 46 -16.19 7.66 -1.51
N PRO A 47 -17.32 7.02 -1.16
CA PRO A 47 -17.45 6.29 0.09
C PRO A 47 -16.41 5.16 0.19
N ASP A 48 -16.08 4.72 1.41
CA ASP A 48 -15.05 3.68 1.63
C ASP A 48 -15.32 2.36 0.89
N GLY A 49 -16.59 1.97 0.72
CA GLY A 49 -16.95 0.74 0.02
C GLY A 49 -16.53 0.71 -1.46
N PRO A 50 -16.89 1.75 -2.26
CA PRO A 50 -16.46 1.89 -3.65
C PRO A 50 -15.00 2.34 -3.85
N MET A 51 -14.34 2.90 -2.82
CA MET A 51 -12.96 3.37 -2.92
C MET A 51 -12.03 2.22 -3.31
N ASP A 52 -11.24 2.40 -4.35
CA ASP A 52 -10.34 1.36 -4.85
C ASP A 52 -8.95 1.47 -4.24
N LEU A 53 -8.55 0.41 -3.48
CA LEU A 53 -7.24 0.32 -2.84
C LEU A 53 -6.10 0.28 -3.86
N GLU A 54 -6.28 -0.41 -4.98
CA GLU A 54 -5.26 -0.53 -6.03
C GLU A 54 -4.99 0.82 -6.68
N GLN A 55 -6.05 1.52 -7.07
CA GLN A 55 -5.94 2.87 -7.62
C GLN A 55 -5.23 3.80 -6.65
N GLY A 56 -5.63 3.83 -5.38
CA GLY A 56 -5.01 4.69 -4.36
C GLY A 56 -3.53 4.36 -4.12
N ALA A 57 -3.18 3.08 -4.03
CA ALA A 57 -1.80 2.65 -3.82
C ALA A 57 -0.90 3.00 -5.01
N PHE A 58 -1.40 2.89 -6.26
CA PHE A 58 -0.64 3.32 -7.44
C PHE A 58 -0.59 4.84 -7.60
N LEU A 59 -1.58 5.60 -7.14
CA LEU A 59 -1.48 7.07 -7.06
C LEU A 59 -0.34 7.48 -6.14
N ILE A 60 -0.21 6.84 -4.97
CA ILE A 60 0.92 7.06 -4.06
C ILE A 60 2.25 6.69 -4.73
N ALA A 61 2.31 5.57 -5.47
CA ALA A 61 3.52 5.16 -6.18
C ALA A 61 3.91 6.13 -7.31
N ARG A 62 2.93 6.65 -8.07
CA ARG A 62 3.15 7.62 -9.15
C ARG A 62 3.73 8.95 -8.66
N TYR A 63 3.59 9.25 -7.39
CA TYR A 63 4.25 10.41 -6.79
C TYR A 63 5.77 10.33 -6.89
N ALA A 64 6.36 9.17 -6.63
CA ALA A 64 7.81 8.95 -6.75
C ALA A 64 8.22 8.45 -8.14
N TYR A 65 7.32 7.81 -8.86
CA TYR A 65 7.55 7.18 -10.18
C TYR A 65 6.54 7.71 -11.21
N PRO A 66 6.68 8.96 -11.69
CA PRO A 66 5.68 9.62 -12.55
C PRO A 66 5.38 8.87 -13.86
N SER A 67 6.36 8.17 -14.41
CA SER A 67 6.24 7.38 -15.65
C SER A 67 5.80 5.93 -15.42
N LEU A 68 5.28 5.62 -14.21
CA LEU A 68 4.87 4.27 -13.86
C LEU A 68 3.78 3.73 -14.79
N ALA A 69 4.07 2.63 -15.47
CA ALA A 69 3.11 1.91 -16.29
C ALA A 69 2.20 1.03 -15.40
N VAL A 70 1.20 1.64 -14.74
CA VAL A 70 0.30 0.98 -13.78
C VAL A 70 -0.32 -0.29 -14.36
N THR A 71 -0.73 -0.27 -15.63
CA THR A 71 -1.34 -1.43 -16.31
C THR A 71 -0.45 -2.67 -16.31
N SER A 72 0.88 -2.51 -16.31
CA SER A 72 1.81 -3.63 -16.20
C SER A 72 1.74 -4.32 -14.84
N TYR A 73 1.58 -3.55 -13.78
CA TYR A 73 1.46 -4.07 -12.41
C TYR A 73 0.08 -4.68 -12.14
N THR A 74 -0.99 -4.05 -12.66
CA THR A 74 -2.34 -4.62 -12.61
C THR A 74 -2.35 -6.00 -13.25
N ARG A 75 -1.74 -6.14 -14.44
CA ARG A 75 -1.62 -7.45 -15.12
C ARG A 75 -0.82 -8.46 -14.29
N GLN A 76 0.29 -8.07 -13.66
CA GLN A 76 1.04 -8.97 -12.78
C GLN A 76 0.19 -9.47 -11.60
N LEU A 77 -0.63 -8.60 -11.01
CA LEU A 77 -1.56 -8.99 -9.95
C LEU A 77 -2.66 -9.93 -10.47
N ASP A 78 -3.15 -9.72 -11.69
CA ASP A 78 -4.11 -10.61 -12.35
C ASP A 78 -3.49 -11.99 -12.59
N GLU A 79 -2.26 -12.03 -13.11
CA GLU A 79 -1.50 -13.28 -13.34
C GLU A 79 -1.27 -14.04 -12.03
N MET A 80 -0.88 -13.34 -10.94
CA MET A 80 -0.73 -13.96 -9.61
C MET A 80 -2.04 -14.57 -9.12
N ALA A 81 -3.16 -13.86 -9.29
CA ALA A 81 -4.46 -14.37 -8.87
C ALA A 81 -4.88 -15.59 -9.69
N GLN A 82 -4.67 -15.57 -11.01
CA GLN A 82 -4.97 -16.70 -11.89
C GLN A 82 -4.16 -17.95 -11.51
N GLU A 83 -2.86 -17.79 -11.26
CA GLU A 83 -1.99 -18.88 -10.82
C GLU A 83 -2.46 -19.52 -9.50
N VAL A 84 -2.95 -18.72 -8.57
CA VAL A 84 -3.54 -19.24 -7.31
C VAL A 84 -4.88 -19.90 -7.57
N GLN A 85 -5.74 -19.32 -8.41
CA GLN A 85 -7.05 -19.85 -8.76
C GLN A 85 -6.94 -21.24 -9.38
N ASP A 86 -5.97 -21.46 -10.27
CA ASP A 86 -5.74 -22.74 -10.94
C ASP A 86 -5.31 -23.87 -9.99
N ARG A 87 -4.82 -23.50 -8.80
CA ARG A 87 -4.37 -24.44 -7.74
C ARG A 87 -5.42 -24.70 -6.68
N ILE A 88 -6.44 -23.83 -6.60
CA ILE A 88 -7.54 -23.99 -5.64
C ILE A 88 -8.54 -25.00 -6.23
N GLY A 89 -8.69 -26.13 -5.55
CA GLY A 89 -9.69 -27.11 -5.94
C GLY A 89 -11.13 -26.59 -5.80
N PRO A 90 -12.08 -27.07 -6.58
CA PRO A 90 -13.47 -26.58 -6.60
C PRO A 90 -14.24 -26.76 -5.28
N ARG A 91 -13.69 -27.53 -4.35
CA ARG A 91 -14.26 -27.79 -3.01
C ARG A 91 -13.29 -27.41 -1.89
N ALA A 92 -12.29 -26.61 -2.18
CA ALA A 92 -11.31 -26.21 -1.18
C ALA A 92 -12.00 -25.43 -0.05
N SER A 93 -11.64 -25.75 1.18
CA SER A 93 -12.04 -24.99 2.35
C SER A 93 -11.36 -23.63 2.38
N GLY A 94 -11.87 -22.71 3.19
CA GLY A 94 -11.21 -21.41 3.39
C GLY A 94 -9.77 -21.56 3.92
N GLU A 95 -9.53 -22.57 4.76
CA GLU A 95 -8.19 -22.86 5.29
C GLU A 95 -7.23 -23.31 4.17
N GLU A 96 -7.65 -24.24 3.31
CA GLU A 96 -6.87 -24.71 2.17
C GLU A 96 -6.59 -23.60 1.16
N THR A 97 -7.58 -22.74 0.91
CA THR A 97 -7.45 -21.57 0.03
C THR A 97 -6.38 -20.60 0.57
N ILE A 98 -6.45 -20.24 1.85
CA ILE A 98 -5.47 -19.35 2.47
C ILE A 98 -4.07 -19.97 2.50
N LYS A 99 -3.95 -21.25 2.81
CA LYS A 99 -2.67 -21.96 2.76
C LYS A 99 -2.08 -21.98 1.34
N THR A 100 -2.92 -22.14 0.32
CA THR A 100 -2.50 -22.11 -1.09
C THR A 100 -2.01 -20.73 -1.50
N LEU A 101 -2.74 -19.67 -1.15
CA LEU A 101 -2.35 -18.28 -1.41
C LEU A 101 -1.04 -17.92 -0.67
N ASN A 102 -0.91 -18.30 0.59
CA ASN A 102 0.30 -18.07 1.39
C ASN A 102 1.52 -18.77 0.78
N ARG A 103 1.40 -20.05 0.43
CA ARG A 103 2.49 -20.79 -0.22
C ARG A 103 2.90 -20.13 -1.51
N TYR A 104 1.95 -19.74 -2.35
CA TYR A 104 2.24 -19.07 -3.61
C TYR A 104 2.98 -17.75 -3.38
N LEU A 105 2.43 -16.82 -2.59
CA LEU A 105 3.02 -15.51 -2.41
C LEU A 105 4.36 -15.55 -1.66
N PHE A 106 4.42 -16.26 -0.54
CA PHE A 106 5.58 -16.16 0.35
C PHE A 106 6.66 -17.20 0.10
N THR A 107 6.30 -18.40 -0.39
CA THR A 107 7.29 -19.46 -0.67
C THR A 107 7.72 -19.45 -2.14
N GLU A 108 6.77 -19.37 -3.07
CA GLU A 108 7.07 -19.53 -4.51
C GLU A 108 7.45 -18.19 -5.14
N GLN A 109 6.67 -17.12 -4.90
CA GLN A 109 6.97 -15.77 -5.39
C GLN A 109 8.02 -15.04 -4.53
N GLY A 110 8.27 -15.52 -3.31
CA GLY A 110 9.33 -15.03 -2.43
C GLY A 110 9.06 -13.67 -1.79
N PHE A 111 7.78 -13.25 -1.67
CA PHE A 111 7.44 -12.05 -0.92
C PHE A 111 7.86 -12.18 0.54
N LYS A 112 8.53 -11.16 1.06
CA LYS A 112 9.06 -11.18 2.44
C LYS A 112 9.21 -9.79 3.05
N GLY A 113 9.19 -9.73 4.37
CA GLY A 113 9.48 -8.52 5.12
C GLY A 113 10.94 -8.09 5.00
N ASN A 114 11.18 -6.78 4.83
CA ASN A 114 12.52 -6.22 4.90
C ASN A 114 12.89 -5.92 6.37
N THR A 115 13.46 -6.90 7.03
CA THR A 115 13.89 -6.76 8.43
C THR A 115 15.22 -6.03 8.59
N LYS A 116 16.06 -6.02 7.53
CA LYS A 116 17.40 -5.40 7.58
C LYS A 116 17.32 -3.88 7.35
N ASN A 117 16.53 -3.47 6.36
CA ASN A 117 16.43 -2.09 5.91
C ASN A 117 14.95 -1.67 5.89
N TYR A 118 14.30 -1.71 7.06
CA TYR A 118 12.86 -1.46 7.18
C TYR A 118 12.43 -0.10 6.59
N TYR A 119 13.25 0.93 6.77
CA TYR A 119 12.95 2.31 6.37
C TYR A 119 13.40 2.68 4.95
N GLU A 120 13.71 1.72 4.08
CA GLU A 120 13.88 2.01 2.65
C GLU A 120 12.54 2.46 2.03
N LEU A 121 12.58 3.51 1.20
CA LEU A 121 11.41 4.06 0.52
C LEU A 121 10.70 3.01 -0.35
N GLU A 122 11.49 2.20 -1.04
CA GLU A 122 11.03 1.14 -1.95
C GLU A 122 10.19 0.07 -1.24
N ASN A 123 10.30 -0.07 0.07
CA ASN A 123 9.44 -0.97 0.84
C ASN A 123 8.00 -0.48 0.96
N SER A 124 7.74 0.81 0.68
CA SER A 124 6.43 1.46 0.86
C SER A 124 5.69 1.67 -0.45
N TYR A 125 6.38 1.73 -1.60
CA TYR A 125 5.76 1.91 -2.90
C TYR A 125 5.36 0.57 -3.51
N LEU A 126 4.07 0.44 -3.89
CA LEU A 126 3.50 -0.84 -4.33
C LEU A 126 4.22 -1.45 -5.54
N ASN A 127 4.60 -0.63 -6.53
CA ASN A 127 5.38 -1.07 -7.68
C ASN A 127 6.72 -1.70 -7.27
N CYS A 128 7.47 -1.03 -6.40
CA CYS A 128 8.76 -1.53 -5.90
C CYS A 128 8.60 -2.83 -5.10
N VAL A 129 7.53 -2.92 -4.29
CA VAL A 129 7.24 -4.13 -3.52
C VAL A 129 6.91 -5.30 -4.44
N ILE A 130 6.16 -5.07 -5.52
CA ILE A 130 5.87 -6.10 -6.52
C ILE A 130 7.15 -6.53 -7.24
N ASP A 131 8.02 -5.59 -7.67
CA ASP A 131 9.26 -5.91 -8.39
C ASP A 131 10.28 -6.63 -7.50
N ARG A 132 10.51 -6.12 -6.28
CA ARG A 132 11.55 -6.61 -5.35
C ARG A 132 11.10 -7.79 -4.48
N ARG A 133 9.80 -8.11 -4.48
CA ARG A 133 9.19 -9.11 -3.59
C ARG A 133 9.49 -8.84 -2.09
N THR A 134 9.72 -7.59 -1.74
CA THR A 134 10.17 -7.18 -0.41
C THR A 134 9.45 -5.91 0.00
N GLY A 135 8.98 -5.84 1.26
CA GLY A 135 8.22 -4.68 1.74
C GLY A 135 8.09 -4.62 3.26
N ILE A 136 7.25 -3.71 3.72
CA ILE A 136 6.83 -3.55 5.12
C ILE A 136 5.45 -4.18 5.34
N PRO A 137 4.98 -4.33 6.60
CA PRO A 137 3.71 -5.02 6.86
C PRO A 137 2.55 -4.56 6.00
N ILE A 138 2.32 -3.24 5.88
CA ILE A 138 1.17 -2.72 5.14
C ILE A 138 1.29 -2.90 3.62
N SER A 139 2.48 -2.73 3.05
CA SER A 139 2.66 -2.84 1.59
C SER A 139 2.58 -4.30 1.12
N LEU A 140 3.12 -5.25 1.88
CA LEU A 140 2.95 -6.69 1.63
C LEU A 140 1.49 -7.13 1.81
N SER A 141 0.81 -6.62 2.85
CA SER A 141 -0.62 -6.87 3.06
C SER A 141 -1.46 -6.28 1.94
N THR A 142 -1.06 -5.13 1.36
CA THR A 142 -1.74 -4.56 0.19
C THR A 142 -1.65 -5.50 -1.01
N VAL A 143 -0.48 -6.06 -1.32
CA VAL A 143 -0.36 -7.08 -2.38
C VAL A 143 -1.30 -8.27 -2.11
N TYR A 144 -1.31 -8.77 -0.88
CA TYR A 144 -2.17 -9.89 -0.46
C TYR A 144 -3.65 -9.57 -0.65
N LEU A 145 -4.09 -8.39 -0.20
CA LEU A 145 -5.47 -7.92 -0.35
C LEU A 145 -5.89 -7.79 -1.81
N LEU A 146 -5.01 -7.28 -2.67
CA LEU A 146 -5.28 -7.10 -4.10
C LEU A 146 -5.39 -8.43 -4.85
N VAL A 147 -4.54 -9.40 -4.53
CA VAL A 147 -4.65 -10.76 -5.07
C VAL A 147 -5.89 -11.46 -4.51
N GLY A 148 -6.13 -11.37 -3.20
CA GLY A 148 -7.31 -11.96 -2.55
C GLY A 148 -8.63 -11.39 -3.09
N LYS A 149 -8.70 -10.08 -3.39
CA LYS A 149 -9.86 -9.44 -4.02
C LYS A 149 -10.16 -10.04 -5.39
N ARG A 150 -9.13 -10.30 -6.21
CA ARG A 150 -9.27 -10.95 -7.54
C ARG A 150 -9.78 -12.38 -7.46
N LEU A 151 -9.42 -13.07 -6.38
CA LEU A 151 -9.92 -14.43 -6.08
C LEU A 151 -11.32 -14.42 -5.46
N GLY A 152 -11.93 -13.25 -5.24
CA GLY A 152 -13.23 -13.15 -4.57
C GLY A 152 -13.21 -13.56 -3.09
N LEU A 153 -12.04 -13.52 -2.44
CA LEU A 153 -11.90 -13.93 -1.04
C LEU A 153 -12.36 -12.83 -0.08
N PRO A 154 -13.02 -13.19 1.03
CA PRO A 154 -13.40 -12.26 2.08
C PRO A 154 -12.17 -11.90 2.96
N VAL A 155 -11.25 -11.12 2.37
CA VAL A 155 -10.03 -10.66 3.03
C VAL A 155 -10.10 -9.16 3.33
N HIS A 156 -9.65 -8.78 4.52
CA HIS A 156 -9.74 -7.42 5.04
C HIS A 156 -8.42 -6.99 5.68
N GLY A 157 -8.01 -5.74 5.46
CA GLY A 157 -6.85 -5.16 6.15
C GLY A 157 -7.16 -4.88 7.62
N ILE A 158 -6.22 -5.16 8.51
CA ILE A 158 -6.33 -4.96 9.96
C ILE A 158 -5.17 -4.10 10.42
N GLY A 159 -5.48 -2.85 10.78
CA GLY A 159 -4.51 -1.85 11.21
C GLY A 159 -4.26 -1.90 12.71
N MET A 160 -3.39 -2.79 13.17
CA MET A 160 -2.98 -2.80 14.58
C MET A 160 -1.94 -1.71 14.88
N PRO A 161 -1.88 -1.21 16.12
CA PRO A 161 -0.73 -0.44 16.59
C PRO A 161 0.58 -1.19 16.35
N GLY A 162 1.54 -0.54 15.70
CA GLY A 162 2.86 -1.12 15.39
C GLY A 162 2.89 -2.20 14.31
N HIS A 163 1.74 -2.70 13.82
CA HIS A 163 1.71 -3.76 12.81
C HIS A 163 0.50 -3.69 11.88
N PHE A 164 0.53 -4.42 10.76
CA PHE A 164 -0.59 -4.53 9.83
C PHE A 164 -0.75 -5.97 9.38
N LEU A 165 -1.97 -6.50 9.48
CA LEU A 165 -2.31 -7.88 9.14
C LEU A 165 -3.40 -7.92 8.06
N VAL A 166 -3.62 -9.10 7.50
CA VAL A 166 -4.82 -9.41 6.72
C VAL A 166 -5.69 -10.39 7.51
N LYS A 167 -6.99 -10.12 7.61
CA LYS A 167 -7.96 -11.06 8.16
C LYS A 167 -8.71 -11.71 7.00
N TYR A 168 -8.76 -13.03 6.99
CA TYR A 168 -9.74 -13.81 6.25
C TYR A 168 -10.88 -14.18 7.17
N GLU A 169 -12.13 -13.96 6.77
CA GLU A 169 -13.30 -14.27 7.56
C GLU A 169 -14.45 -14.76 6.68
N SER A 170 -14.83 -16.01 6.87
CA SER A 170 -16.02 -16.64 6.30
C SER A 170 -16.86 -17.25 7.43
N ASP A 171 -18.06 -17.73 7.12
CA ASP A 171 -18.96 -18.36 8.11
C ASP A 171 -18.32 -19.53 8.87
N ARG A 172 -17.30 -20.18 8.30
CA ARG A 172 -16.72 -21.42 8.84
C ARG A 172 -15.26 -21.30 9.24
N TYR A 173 -14.56 -20.24 8.83
CA TYR A 173 -13.13 -20.10 9.07
C TYR A 173 -12.73 -18.65 9.21
N LYS A 174 -12.00 -18.33 10.27
CA LYS A 174 -11.44 -17.00 10.55
C LYS A 174 -9.97 -17.15 10.92
N VAL A 175 -9.11 -16.35 10.29
CA VAL A 175 -7.67 -16.34 10.54
C VAL A 175 -7.08 -14.98 10.20
N PHE A 176 -6.00 -14.63 10.91
CA PHE A 176 -5.17 -13.47 10.55
C PHE A 176 -3.90 -13.97 9.87
N VAL A 177 -3.47 -13.24 8.85
CA VAL A 177 -2.27 -13.54 8.04
C VAL A 177 -1.26 -12.42 8.26
N ASP A 178 -0.08 -12.80 8.74
CA ASP A 178 1.05 -11.88 8.89
C ASP A 178 1.93 -11.92 7.63
N CYS A 179 1.65 -11.02 6.70
CA CYS A 179 2.35 -10.96 5.42
C CYS A 179 3.84 -10.59 5.57
N PHE A 180 4.21 -9.84 6.63
CA PHE A 180 5.58 -9.46 6.90
C PHE A 180 6.42 -10.65 7.40
N ASN A 181 5.80 -11.54 8.15
CA ASN A 181 6.40 -12.75 8.66
C ASN A 181 6.04 -13.99 7.82
N GLY A 182 6.10 -13.86 6.48
CA GLY A 182 5.98 -14.98 5.54
C GLY A 182 4.60 -15.64 5.51
N GLY A 183 3.55 -14.89 5.78
CA GLY A 183 2.17 -15.41 5.79
C GLY A 183 1.83 -16.25 7.02
N ALA A 184 2.50 -16.03 8.15
CA ALA A 184 2.21 -16.72 9.38
C ALA A 184 0.71 -16.59 9.75
N LEU A 185 0.07 -17.72 10.02
CA LEU A 185 -1.34 -17.77 10.41
C LEU A 185 -1.49 -17.54 11.91
N LEU A 186 -2.25 -16.52 12.27
CA LEU A 186 -2.42 -16.07 13.63
C LEU A 186 -3.90 -16.19 14.06
N THR A 187 -4.10 -16.56 15.30
CA THR A 187 -5.39 -16.48 15.97
C THR A 187 -5.58 -15.09 16.60
N GLU A 188 -6.79 -14.76 16.99
CA GLU A 188 -7.08 -13.55 17.75
C GLU A 188 -6.26 -13.47 19.04
N LYS A 189 -6.06 -14.60 19.74
CA LYS A 189 -5.21 -14.69 20.93
C LYS A 189 -3.74 -14.31 20.64
N ASN A 190 -3.23 -14.66 19.45
CA ASN A 190 -1.89 -14.25 19.05
C ASN A 190 -1.81 -12.74 18.88
N CYS A 191 -2.83 -12.13 18.26
CA CYS A 191 -2.91 -10.67 18.09
C CYS A 191 -3.01 -9.94 19.44
N GLN A 192 -3.85 -10.45 20.36
CA GLN A 192 -3.96 -9.92 21.73
C GLN A 192 -2.62 -9.95 22.45
N ARG A 193 -1.93 -11.10 22.39
CA ARG A 193 -0.60 -11.25 23.01
C ARG A 193 0.41 -10.25 22.42
N PHE A 194 0.47 -10.13 21.09
CA PHE A 194 1.33 -9.16 20.44
C PHE A 194 1.08 -7.72 20.93
N LEU A 195 -0.18 -7.29 21.00
CA LEU A 195 -0.53 -5.94 21.45
C LEU A 195 -0.13 -5.72 22.92
N THR A 196 -0.36 -6.72 23.76
CA THR A 196 0.01 -6.66 25.20
C THR A 196 1.52 -6.61 25.39
N GLU A 197 2.27 -7.45 24.70
CA GLU A 197 3.75 -7.50 24.75
C GLU A 197 4.38 -6.22 24.19
N ALA A 198 3.74 -5.59 23.20
CA ALA A 198 4.16 -4.30 22.64
C ALA A 198 3.71 -3.08 23.49
N GLY A 199 3.01 -3.29 24.62
CA GLY A 199 2.62 -2.24 25.54
C GLY A 199 1.38 -1.43 25.16
N TYR A 200 0.63 -1.84 24.12
CA TYR A 200 -0.57 -1.11 23.67
C TYR A 200 -1.84 -1.48 24.46
N GLY A 201 -1.83 -2.59 25.20
CA GLY A 201 -3.05 -3.18 25.72
C GLY A 201 -3.93 -3.76 24.61
N PHE A 202 -4.99 -4.47 24.99
CA PHE A 202 -5.93 -5.02 24.00
C PHE A 202 -7.22 -4.22 23.96
N ASP A 203 -7.62 -3.86 22.73
CA ASP A 203 -8.92 -3.27 22.41
C ASP A 203 -9.44 -3.98 21.14
N GLU A 204 -10.67 -4.46 21.16
CA GLU A 204 -11.29 -5.17 20.03
C GLU A 204 -11.30 -4.33 18.73
N LYS A 205 -11.31 -3.00 18.85
CA LYS A 205 -11.24 -2.09 17.68
C LYS A 205 -9.97 -2.30 16.85
N TYR A 206 -8.87 -2.76 17.48
CA TYR A 206 -7.62 -3.02 16.77
C TYR A 206 -7.67 -4.23 15.83
N LEU A 207 -8.70 -5.08 15.95
CA LEU A 207 -8.94 -6.24 15.10
C LEU A 207 -10.11 -6.02 14.11
N GLN A 208 -10.64 -4.80 14.07
CA GLN A 208 -11.67 -4.42 13.10
C GLN A 208 -11.06 -4.15 11.72
N GLN A 209 -11.89 -4.33 10.70
CA GLN A 209 -11.53 -4.02 9.32
C GLN A 209 -11.14 -2.55 9.18
N SER A 210 -9.99 -2.29 8.62
CA SER A 210 -9.56 -0.95 8.22
C SER A 210 -10.24 -0.55 6.92
N PRO A 211 -10.91 0.61 6.85
CA PRO A 211 -11.40 1.13 5.60
C PRO A 211 -10.24 1.46 4.65
N VAL A 212 -10.48 1.43 3.33
CA VAL A 212 -9.45 1.70 2.32
C VAL A 212 -8.74 3.04 2.56
N ARG A 213 -9.50 4.06 2.94
CA ARG A 213 -8.98 5.37 3.29
C ARG A 213 -7.92 5.33 4.40
N ALA A 214 -8.16 4.55 5.45
CA ALA A 214 -7.22 4.37 6.55
C ALA A 214 -5.96 3.59 6.11
N ILE A 215 -6.10 2.60 5.22
CA ILE A 215 -4.97 1.87 4.64
C ILE A 215 -4.08 2.83 3.84
N LEU A 216 -4.65 3.61 2.92
CA LEU A 216 -3.92 4.59 2.12
C LEU A 216 -3.24 5.66 2.97
N SER A 217 -3.96 6.20 3.98
CA SER A 217 -3.39 7.15 4.93
C SER A 217 -2.19 6.57 5.67
N ARG A 218 -2.26 5.31 6.10
CA ARG A 218 -1.15 4.64 6.78
C ARG A 218 0.04 4.38 5.85
N MET A 219 -0.19 4.06 4.56
CA MET A 219 0.88 3.97 3.56
C MET A 219 1.61 5.31 3.44
N ILE A 220 0.88 6.41 3.37
CA ILE A 220 1.45 7.76 3.29
C ILE A 220 2.20 8.12 4.58
N LYS A 221 1.66 7.78 5.76
CA LYS A 221 2.33 8.03 7.05
C LYS A 221 3.68 7.32 7.16
N ASN A 222 3.81 6.10 6.63
CA ASN A 222 5.11 5.42 6.56
C ASN A 222 6.11 6.20 5.69
N LEU A 223 5.70 6.69 4.53
CA LEU A 223 6.53 7.54 3.68
C LEU A 223 6.91 8.85 4.36
N LEU A 224 5.96 9.51 5.05
CA LEU A 224 6.21 10.72 5.82
C LEU A 224 7.28 10.52 6.89
N ALA A 225 7.23 9.39 7.60
CA ALA A 225 8.23 9.05 8.61
C ALA A 225 9.64 8.89 8.01
N ILE A 226 9.73 8.34 6.79
CA ILE A 226 11.01 8.21 6.07
C ILE A 226 11.51 9.56 5.57
N TYR A 227 10.65 10.35 4.89
CA TYR A 227 11.04 11.68 4.39
C TYR A 227 11.35 12.68 5.51
N ALA A 228 10.76 12.51 6.69
CA ALA A 228 11.15 13.28 7.87
C ALA A 228 12.58 12.99 8.32
N LYS A 229 13.06 11.74 8.18
CA LYS A 229 14.45 11.36 8.47
C LYS A 229 15.43 11.79 7.38
N LEU A 230 14.96 11.91 6.13
CA LEU A 230 15.76 12.36 4.99
C LEU A 230 15.84 13.89 4.88
N ASP A 231 15.13 14.62 5.77
CA ASP A 231 15.03 16.09 5.79
C ASP A 231 14.57 16.68 4.43
N ASP A 232 13.55 16.05 3.82
CA ASP A 232 12.93 16.50 2.57
C ASP A 232 11.59 17.20 2.85
N PRO A 233 11.60 18.54 3.08
CA PRO A 233 10.42 19.29 3.46
C PRO A 233 9.37 19.36 2.34
N LEU A 234 9.78 19.36 1.06
CA LEU A 234 8.87 19.46 -0.07
C LEU A 234 8.02 18.18 -0.20
N LYS A 235 8.65 17.01 -0.17
CA LYS A 235 7.93 15.73 -0.22
C LYS A 235 7.08 15.52 1.01
N LYS A 236 7.57 15.93 2.18
CA LYS A 236 6.80 15.90 3.42
C LYS A 236 5.54 16.76 3.34
N ALA A 237 5.64 18.01 2.87
CA ALA A 237 4.48 18.90 2.71
C ALA A 237 3.43 18.30 1.76
N ARG A 238 3.86 17.75 0.62
CA ARG A 238 2.98 17.14 -0.37
C ARG A 238 2.26 15.90 0.18
N LEU A 239 2.97 15.01 0.83
CA LEU A 239 2.37 13.81 1.43
C LEU A 239 1.44 14.16 2.60
N THR A 240 1.71 15.23 3.35
CA THR A 240 0.79 15.76 4.38
C THR A 240 -0.52 16.18 3.73
N LYS A 241 -0.46 16.90 2.60
CA LYS A 241 -1.66 17.29 1.85
C LYS A 241 -2.46 16.08 1.35
N PHE A 242 -1.81 15.00 0.95
CA PHE A 242 -2.49 13.76 0.58
C PHE A 242 -3.28 13.14 1.76
N ILE A 243 -2.75 13.22 2.99
CA ILE A 243 -3.48 12.79 4.19
C ILE A 243 -4.69 13.68 4.45
N GLU A 244 -4.55 15.00 4.30
CA GLU A 244 -5.66 15.95 4.44
C GLU A 244 -6.78 15.66 3.42
N ILE A 245 -6.43 15.43 2.15
CA ILE A 245 -7.38 15.04 1.09
C ILE A 245 -8.13 13.75 1.46
N LEU A 246 -7.45 12.77 2.04
CA LEU A 246 -8.08 11.54 2.51
C LEU A 246 -8.97 11.75 3.75
N GLY A 247 -8.95 12.92 4.39
CA GLY A 247 -9.76 13.23 5.57
C GLY A 247 -9.38 12.41 6.81
N CYS A 248 -8.14 11.94 6.86
CA CYS A 248 -7.61 11.16 7.99
C CYS A 248 -6.70 12.06 8.83
N ASP A 249 -7.29 12.95 9.61
CA ASP A 249 -6.55 13.82 10.51
C ASP A 249 -5.67 13.02 11.48
N ASN A 250 -4.53 13.63 11.88
CA ASN A 250 -3.47 13.06 12.73
C ASN A 250 -3.92 12.66 14.16
N LYS A 251 -5.22 12.51 14.44
CA LYS A 251 -5.74 12.29 15.79
C LYS A 251 -5.80 10.82 16.23
N GLU A 252 -5.54 9.84 15.37
CA GLU A 252 -5.57 8.44 15.77
C GLU A 252 -4.22 7.74 15.52
N GLY A 253 -3.54 7.47 16.64
CA GLY A 253 -2.59 6.38 16.82
C GLY A 253 -1.22 6.53 16.18
N GLY A 254 -0.24 6.72 17.07
CA GLY A 254 1.19 6.68 16.78
C GLY A 254 1.65 5.47 15.96
N LEU A 255 2.80 5.71 15.34
CA LEU A 255 3.70 4.73 14.69
C LEU A 255 4.00 3.54 15.57
#